data_239096b8082b18b267263e553a96fb01
#
_entry.id   239096b8082b18b267263e553a96fb01
#
_cell.length_a   1.000
_cell.length_b   1.000
_cell.length_c   1.000
_cell.angle_alpha   90.00
_cell.angle_beta   90.00
_cell.angle_gamma   90.00
#
_symmetry.space_group_name_H-M   'P 1'
#
loop_
_entity.id
_entity.type
_entity.pdbx_description
1 polymer ?
#
loop_
_entity_poly.entity_id
_entity_poly.type
_entity_poly.pdbx_seq_one_letter_code
_entity_poly.pdbx_strand_id
1 'polypeptide(L)'
;GYYSYSVTSDPNPQDTPYIIIPKIGVNQSINNQSIDHGIYFEPKSFKPTNGTTILFGHRTLHGSPFLKLDQLQPGDKIYVEWPGIGNVTYSMVNSTIVDASYMMPVEQGNTLFLITCYPLGSDKQRLIIQADYETITPLNPATVQVQNPQAPLGIMLISLLFAGGLILGRFYPVADDRIWIFMATLALTMLLVFAYFYPVPTDTLESGLSQLNSMLGF
;
A
#
# COMPACT_ATOMS: atom_id res chain seq x y z
N GLY A 1 10.02 12.20 -2.62
CA GLY A 1 10.27 11.54 -1.36
C GLY A 1 10.37 10.04 -1.57
N TYR A 2 11.49 9.48 -1.24
CA TYR A 2 11.67 8.03 -1.23
C TYR A 2 11.07 7.53 0.08
N TYR A 3 10.06 6.67 0.02
CA TYR A 3 9.69 5.89 1.19
C TYR A 3 10.73 4.78 1.34
N SER A 4 11.76 5.01 2.13
CA SER A 4 12.51 3.92 2.71
C SER A 4 11.72 3.46 3.93
N TYR A 5 11.01 2.36 3.82
CA TYR A 5 10.60 1.62 4.98
C TYR A 5 11.86 1.14 5.69
N SER A 6 12.22 1.79 6.76
CA SER A 6 13.17 1.22 7.71
C SER A 6 12.39 0.26 8.60
N VAL A 7 12.34 -0.99 8.18
CA VAL A 7 11.83 -2.08 8.99
C VAL A 7 12.85 -2.33 10.10
N THR A 8 12.45 -2.11 11.30
CA THR A 8 13.19 -2.51 12.49
C THR A 8 13.23 -4.03 12.57
N SER A 9 14.44 -4.61 12.60
CA SER A 9 14.75 -6.05 12.64
C SER A 9 14.37 -6.83 11.38
N ASP A 10 14.97 -6.45 10.26
CA ASP A 10 14.61 -6.93 8.94
C ASP A 10 15.25 -8.23 8.48
N PRO A 11 14.45 -9.11 7.86
CA PRO A 11 15.00 -9.92 6.79
C PRO A 11 15.47 -8.97 5.69
N ASN A 12 16.68 -9.20 5.16
CA ASN A 12 17.25 -8.51 4.01
C ASN A 12 16.15 -8.16 3.00
N PRO A 13 16.02 -6.90 2.50
CA PRO A 13 15.00 -6.55 1.52
C PRO A 13 14.95 -7.48 0.30
N GLN A 14 16.01 -8.22 0.05
CA GLN A 14 16.08 -9.28 -0.96
C GLN A 14 15.33 -10.56 -0.57
N ASP A 15 14.91 -10.71 0.69
CA ASP A 15 14.25 -11.92 1.19
C ASP A 15 12.74 -11.78 1.34
N THR A 16 12.19 -10.59 1.10
CA THR A 16 10.75 -10.32 1.23
C THR A 16 10.09 -10.31 -0.15
N PRO A 17 9.04 -11.12 -0.39
CA PRO A 17 8.33 -11.07 -1.66
C PRO A 17 7.52 -9.78 -1.80
N TYR A 18 7.39 -9.30 -3.05
CA TYR A 18 6.69 -8.06 -3.42
C TYR A 18 5.69 -8.28 -4.55
N ILE A 19 4.65 -7.47 -4.58
CA ILE A 19 3.74 -7.38 -5.72
C ILE A 19 3.63 -5.95 -6.21
N ILE A 20 3.67 -5.80 -7.53
CA ILE A 20 3.56 -4.52 -8.23
C ILE A 20 2.43 -4.62 -9.24
N ILE A 21 1.43 -3.75 -9.14
CA ILE A 21 0.32 -3.64 -10.09
C ILE A 21 0.23 -2.18 -10.55
N PRO A 22 0.94 -1.82 -11.64
CA PRO A 22 1.09 -0.42 -12.04
C PRO A 22 -0.25 0.28 -12.33
N LYS A 23 -1.20 -0.42 -12.94
CA LYS A 23 -2.51 0.09 -13.31
C LYS A 23 -3.28 0.71 -12.15
N ILE A 24 -3.17 0.13 -10.97
CA ILE A 24 -3.89 0.58 -9.77
C ILE A 24 -2.97 1.15 -8.69
N GLY A 25 -1.67 1.28 -9.00
CA GLY A 25 -0.67 1.88 -8.11
C GLY A 25 -0.30 1.04 -6.90
N VAL A 26 -0.49 -0.28 -6.96
CA VAL A 26 -0.05 -1.20 -5.90
C VAL A 26 1.44 -1.47 -6.05
N ASN A 27 2.16 -1.31 -4.95
CA ASN A 27 3.55 -1.71 -4.79
C ASN A 27 3.80 -1.98 -3.32
N GLN A 28 3.67 -3.23 -2.91
CA GLN A 28 3.72 -3.62 -1.51
C GLN A 28 4.40 -4.97 -1.31
N SER A 29 4.95 -5.16 -0.10
CA SER A 29 5.43 -6.46 0.34
C SER A 29 4.27 -7.44 0.54
N ILE A 30 4.57 -8.71 0.28
CA ILE A 30 3.67 -9.82 0.56
C ILE A 30 4.11 -10.41 1.91
N ASN A 31 3.17 -10.53 2.84
CA ASN A 31 3.41 -11.15 4.14
C ASN A 31 2.73 -12.53 4.24
N ASN A 32 3.19 -13.34 5.20
CA ASN A 32 2.62 -14.65 5.52
C ASN A 32 2.02 -14.73 6.93
N GLN A 33 1.77 -13.59 7.55
CA GLN A 33 1.29 -13.51 8.94
C GLN A 33 -0.23 -13.34 8.98
N SER A 34 -0.74 -12.25 8.39
CA SER A 34 -2.16 -11.90 8.40
C SER A 34 -2.49 -10.92 7.28
N ILE A 35 -3.75 -10.92 6.85
CA ILE A 35 -4.28 -9.92 5.91
C ILE A 35 -4.27 -8.49 6.50
N ASP A 36 -4.24 -8.36 7.83
CA ASP A 36 -4.19 -7.08 8.53
C ASP A 36 -2.84 -6.36 8.35
N HIS A 37 -1.81 -7.10 7.96
CA HIS A 37 -0.47 -6.56 7.66
C HIS A 37 -0.27 -6.22 6.16
N GLY A 38 -1.36 -6.07 5.41
CA GLY A 38 -1.34 -5.72 3.99
C GLY A 38 -1.68 -6.87 3.06
N ILE A 39 -0.80 -7.19 2.09
CA ILE A 39 -1.06 -8.28 1.15
C ILE A 39 -0.56 -9.59 1.75
N TYR A 40 -1.50 -10.52 1.95
CA TYR A 40 -1.28 -11.79 2.63
C TYR A 40 -1.20 -12.93 1.62
N PHE A 41 -0.16 -13.74 1.73
CA PHE A 41 0.00 -14.97 0.97
C PHE A 41 -0.70 -16.13 1.68
N GLU A 42 -1.58 -16.85 0.98
CA GLU A 42 -2.25 -18.04 1.50
C GLU A 42 -1.26 -19.22 1.59
N PRO A 43 -0.89 -19.68 2.80
CA PRO A 43 0.13 -20.72 2.97
C PRO A 43 -0.27 -22.09 2.37
N LYS A 44 -1.57 -22.32 2.15
CA LYS A 44 -2.08 -23.52 1.50
C LYS A 44 -1.99 -23.47 -0.02
N SER A 45 -1.64 -22.31 -0.59
CA SER A 45 -1.39 -22.14 -2.01
C SER A 45 0.09 -22.33 -2.35
N PHE A 46 0.43 -22.28 -3.62
CA PHE A 46 1.80 -22.45 -4.09
C PHE A 46 2.51 -21.10 -4.26
N LYS A 47 3.83 -21.11 -4.10
CA LYS A 47 4.65 -19.99 -4.54
C LYS A 47 4.56 -19.83 -6.06
N PRO A 48 4.80 -18.62 -6.61
CA PRO A 48 4.84 -18.40 -8.05
C PRO A 48 5.64 -19.48 -8.78
N THR A 49 5.18 -19.88 -9.96
CA THR A 49 5.74 -20.94 -10.84
C THR A 49 5.61 -22.38 -10.36
N ASN A 50 5.24 -22.61 -9.10
CA ASN A 50 5.09 -23.98 -8.57
C ASN A 50 3.62 -24.47 -8.55
N GLY A 51 2.68 -23.60 -8.88
CA GLY A 51 1.26 -23.88 -8.86
C GLY A 51 0.44 -22.61 -8.73
N THR A 52 -0.81 -22.76 -8.33
CA THR A 52 -1.72 -21.63 -8.08
C THR A 52 -1.27 -20.82 -6.88
N THR A 53 -0.98 -19.54 -7.09
CA THR A 53 -0.63 -18.58 -6.05
C THR A 53 -1.87 -17.78 -5.66
N ILE A 54 -2.15 -17.67 -4.35
CA ILE A 54 -3.31 -16.92 -3.84
C ILE A 54 -2.84 -15.82 -2.91
N LEU A 55 -3.24 -14.59 -3.22
CA LEU A 55 -2.95 -13.41 -2.42
C LEU A 55 -4.25 -12.72 -1.99
N PHE A 56 -4.38 -12.45 -0.70
CA PHE A 56 -5.47 -11.70 -0.12
C PHE A 56 -5.04 -10.28 0.21
N GLY A 57 -5.95 -9.32 0.11
CA GLY A 57 -5.73 -7.96 0.54
C GLY A 57 -7.03 -7.25 0.90
N HIS A 58 -6.98 -6.39 1.90
CA HIS A 58 -8.14 -5.59 2.28
C HIS A 58 -8.51 -4.58 1.19
N ARG A 59 -9.82 -4.29 1.10
CA ARG A 59 -10.34 -3.28 0.18
C ARG A 59 -10.52 -1.92 0.84
N THR A 60 -10.80 -1.88 2.14
CA THR A 60 -11.14 -0.65 2.87
C THR A 60 -10.32 -0.43 4.15
N LEU A 61 -9.58 -1.44 4.61
CA LEU A 61 -8.83 -1.41 5.86
C LEU A 61 -7.34 -1.61 5.62
N HIS A 62 -6.53 -1.26 6.61
CA HIS A 62 -5.07 -1.56 6.64
C HIS A 62 -4.33 -1.14 5.36
N GLY A 63 -4.48 0.15 4.98
CA GLY A 63 -3.84 0.69 3.78
C GLY A 63 -4.55 0.36 2.47
N SER A 64 -5.62 -0.45 2.51
CA SER A 64 -6.49 -0.78 1.38
C SER A 64 -5.75 -1.18 0.09
N PRO A 65 -4.85 -2.18 0.14
CA PRO A 65 -3.98 -2.50 -0.99
C PRO A 65 -4.79 -2.87 -2.25
N PHE A 66 -5.97 -3.44 -2.08
CA PHE A 66 -6.84 -3.88 -3.18
C PHE A 66 -8.09 -3.00 -3.37
N LEU A 67 -8.04 -1.72 -2.92
CA LEU A 67 -9.16 -0.78 -3.07
C LEU A 67 -9.65 -0.69 -4.52
N LYS A 68 -8.72 -0.62 -5.49
CA LYS A 68 -8.99 -0.43 -6.92
C LYS A 68 -8.88 -1.72 -7.73
N LEU A 69 -8.95 -2.89 -7.08
CA LEU A 69 -8.75 -4.16 -7.77
C LEU A 69 -9.80 -4.41 -8.87
N ASP A 70 -11.00 -3.86 -8.72
CA ASP A 70 -12.08 -3.88 -9.70
C ASP A 70 -11.83 -3.05 -10.97
N GLN A 71 -10.78 -2.24 -10.99
CA GLN A 71 -10.39 -1.43 -12.16
C GLN A 71 -9.45 -2.17 -13.12
N LEU A 72 -9.00 -3.38 -12.73
CA LEU A 72 -8.18 -4.21 -13.61
C LEU A 72 -8.99 -4.75 -14.77
N GLN A 73 -8.34 -4.80 -15.93
CA GLN A 73 -8.91 -5.29 -17.17
C GLN A 73 -8.06 -6.42 -17.76
N PRO A 74 -8.63 -7.31 -18.55
CA PRO A 74 -7.85 -8.34 -19.25
C PRO A 74 -6.67 -7.74 -20.02
N GLY A 75 -5.48 -8.31 -19.79
CA GLY A 75 -4.22 -7.83 -20.35
C GLY A 75 -3.39 -6.93 -19.41
N ASP A 76 -3.96 -6.39 -18.32
CA ASP A 76 -3.21 -5.62 -17.34
C ASP A 76 -2.15 -6.50 -16.65
N LYS A 77 -0.96 -5.92 -16.44
CA LYS A 77 0.19 -6.66 -15.91
C LYS A 77 0.28 -6.59 -14.39
N ILE A 78 0.64 -7.74 -13.82
CA ILE A 78 0.89 -7.94 -12.41
C ILE A 78 2.27 -8.57 -12.28
N TYR A 79 3.13 -7.93 -11.50
CA TYR A 79 4.49 -8.39 -11.26
C TYR A 79 4.60 -8.89 -9.83
N VAL A 80 5.10 -10.10 -9.65
CA VAL A 80 5.35 -10.70 -8.34
C VAL A 80 6.82 -11.03 -8.23
N GLU A 81 7.53 -10.28 -7.41
CA GLU A 81 8.92 -10.53 -7.09
C GLU A 81 8.98 -11.51 -5.91
N TRP A 82 9.61 -12.65 -6.14
CA TRP A 82 9.70 -13.70 -5.11
C TRP A 82 11.14 -14.14 -4.91
N PRO A 83 11.65 -14.05 -3.66
CA PRO A 83 13.01 -14.50 -3.33
C PRO A 83 13.25 -15.95 -3.73
N GLY A 84 14.39 -16.20 -4.40
CA GLY A 84 14.76 -17.53 -4.88
C GLY A 84 14.02 -18.00 -6.13
N ILE A 85 13.05 -17.22 -6.65
CA ILE A 85 12.32 -17.52 -7.90
C ILE A 85 12.64 -16.47 -8.96
N GLY A 86 12.42 -15.19 -8.67
CA GLY A 86 12.61 -14.12 -9.65
C GLY A 86 11.43 -13.16 -9.68
N ASN A 87 11.39 -12.30 -10.69
CA ASN A 87 10.25 -11.45 -11.00
C ASN A 87 9.34 -12.17 -11.99
N VAL A 88 8.17 -12.57 -11.51
CA VAL A 88 7.16 -13.32 -12.28
C VAL A 88 6.13 -12.34 -12.79
N THR A 89 5.94 -12.31 -14.10
CA THR A 89 4.92 -11.48 -14.76
C THR A 89 3.67 -12.30 -15.02
N TYR A 90 2.55 -11.78 -14.58
CA TYR A 90 1.22 -12.31 -14.87
C TYR A 90 0.41 -11.29 -15.67
N SER A 91 -0.51 -11.81 -16.48
CA SER A 91 -1.49 -11.02 -17.21
C SER A 91 -2.88 -11.30 -16.68
N MET A 92 -3.61 -10.26 -16.30
CA MET A 92 -5.00 -10.40 -15.87
C MET A 92 -5.85 -11.01 -16.99
N VAL A 93 -6.65 -12.03 -16.65
CA VAL A 93 -7.49 -12.75 -17.61
C VAL A 93 -8.97 -12.55 -17.30
N ASN A 94 -9.35 -12.70 -16.04
CA ASN A 94 -10.75 -12.72 -15.65
C ASN A 94 -10.97 -12.06 -14.28
N SER A 95 -12.19 -11.55 -14.10
CA SER A 95 -12.67 -11.00 -12.83
C SER A 95 -14.02 -11.64 -12.51
N THR A 96 -14.14 -12.21 -11.31
CA THR A 96 -15.35 -12.92 -10.87
C THR A 96 -15.73 -12.49 -9.46
N ILE A 97 -17.03 -12.31 -9.24
CA ILE A 97 -17.59 -12.06 -7.91
C ILE A 97 -18.28 -13.34 -7.43
N VAL A 98 -17.91 -13.78 -6.26
CA VAL A 98 -18.41 -15.02 -5.64
C VAL A 98 -18.89 -14.76 -4.22
N ASP A 99 -19.67 -15.67 -3.66
CA ASP A 99 -20.05 -15.64 -2.24
C ASP A 99 -18.81 -15.77 -1.34
N ALA A 100 -18.86 -15.19 -0.14
CA ALA A 100 -17.74 -15.24 0.80
C ALA A 100 -17.38 -16.66 1.26
N SER A 101 -18.33 -17.60 1.16
CA SER A 101 -18.13 -19.00 1.48
C SER A 101 -17.47 -19.81 0.35
N TYR A 102 -17.26 -19.22 -0.82
CA TYR A 102 -16.63 -19.88 -1.95
C TYR A 102 -15.19 -20.29 -1.62
N MET A 103 -14.90 -21.58 -1.78
CA MET A 103 -13.55 -22.10 -1.63
C MET A 103 -12.87 -22.15 -2.99
N MET A 104 -11.79 -21.40 -3.12
CA MET A 104 -10.97 -21.40 -4.32
C MET A 104 -10.24 -22.76 -4.44
N PRO A 105 -10.42 -23.48 -5.55
CA PRO A 105 -9.64 -24.69 -5.79
C PRO A 105 -8.16 -24.31 -5.99
N VAL A 106 -7.28 -24.99 -5.26
CA VAL A 106 -5.83 -24.85 -5.42
C VAL A 106 -5.37 -25.96 -6.33
N GLU A 107 -5.12 -25.62 -7.59
CA GLU A 107 -4.71 -26.58 -8.62
C GLU A 107 -3.22 -26.41 -8.96
N GLN A 108 -2.64 -27.45 -9.53
CA GLN A 108 -1.32 -27.33 -10.15
C GLN A 108 -1.47 -26.54 -11.44
N GLY A 109 -0.81 -25.40 -11.48
CA GLY A 109 -0.85 -24.47 -12.62
C GLY A 109 0.02 -23.25 -12.30
N ASN A 110 0.13 -22.32 -13.23
CA ASN A 110 0.88 -21.09 -13.02
C ASN A 110 -0.07 -19.88 -13.01
N THR A 111 -1.12 -19.97 -12.19
CA THR A 111 -2.16 -18.94 -12.09
C THR A 111 -2.01 -18.17 -10.80
N LEU A 112 -2.21 -16.87 -10.86
CA LEU A 112 -2.27 -15.97 -9.72
C LEU A 112 -3.72 -15.55 -9.48
N PHE A 113 -4.19 -15.66 -8.23
CA PHE A 113 -5.45 -15.11 -7.79
C PHE A 113 -5.25 -14.01 -6.77
N LEU A 114 -5.84 -12.85 -7.05
CA LEU A 114 -5.94 -11.74 -6.09
C LEU A 114 -7.37 -11.68 -5.58
N ILE A 115 -7.53 -11.72 -4.26
CA ILE A 115 -8.84 -11.85 -3.61
C ILE A 115 -9.05 -10.71 -2.62
N THR A 116 -10.20 -10.06 -2.71
CA THR A 116 -10.62 -9.00 -1.79
C THR A 116 -12.12 -9.04 -1.51
N CYS A 117 -12.57 -8.29 -0.51
CA CYS A 117 -13.99 -8.16 -0.18
C CYS A 117 -14.77 -7.39 -1.26
N TYR A 118 -16.05 -7.75 -1.43
CA TYR A 118 -16.97 -7.07 -2.36
C TYR A 118 -18.42 -7.08 -1.80
N PRO A 119 -19.25 -6.04 -2.06
CA PRO A 119 -18.85 -4.70 -2.53
C PRO A 119 -18.02 -3.94 -1.48
N LEU A 120 -17.61 -2.72 -1.81
CA LEU A 120 -16.84 -1.86 -0.92
C LEU A 120 -17.54 -1.70 0.44
N GLY A 121 -16.84 -1.98 1.54
CA GLY A 121 -17.40 -1.92 2.90
C GLY A 121 -18.26 -3.12 3.30
N SER A 122 -18.30 -4.19 2.50
CA SER A 122 -19.03 -5.42 2.81
C SER A 122 -18.12 -6.65 2.69
N ASP A 123 -18.35 -7.63 3.52
CA ASP A 123 -17.64 -8.93 3.55
C ASP A 123 -18.45 -10.09 2.98
N LYS A 124 -19.66 -9.82 2.45
CA LYS A 124 -20.59 -10.84 1.98
C LYS A 124 -20.14 -11.59 0.73
N GLN A 125 -19.35 -10.93 -0.11
CA GLN A 125 -18.84 -11.49 -1.36
C GLN A 125 -17.33 -11.25 -1.46
N ARG A 126 -16.71 -11.94 -2.42
CA ARG A 126 -15.30 -11.78 -2.77
C ARG A 126 -15.17 -11.42 -4.24
N LEU A 127 -14.37 -10.40 -4.51
CA LEU A 127 -13.86 -10.12 -5.84
C LEU A 127 -12.59 -10.93 -6.03
N ILE A 128 -12.55 -11.73 -7.07
CA ILE A 128 -11.43 -12.58 -7.44
C ILE A 128 -10.92 -12.13 -8.80
N ILE A 129 -9.67 -11.73 -8.86
CA ILE A 129 -8.95 -11.47 -10.10
C ILE A 129 -8.08 -12.68 -10.41
N GLN A 130 -8.27 -13.24 -11.59
CA GLN A 130 -7.43 -14.31 -12.13
C GLN A 130 -6.41 -13.71 -13.10
N ALA A 131 -5.16 -14.08 -12.94
CA ALA A 131 -4.09 -13.71 -13.85
C ALA A 131 -3.22 -14.93 -14.18
N ASP A 132 -2.94 -15.10 -15.45
CA ASP A 132 -2.14 -16.21 -15.95
C ASP A 132 -0.68 -15.80 -16.10
N TYR A 133 0.19 -16.78 -15.87
CA TYR A 133 1.64 -16.64 -16.02
C TYR A 133 2.02 -16.28 -17.44
N GLU A 134 2.94 -15.34 -17.58
CA GLU A 134 3.54 -15.00 -18.89
C GLU A 134 5.03 -15.32 -18.97
N THR A 135 5.80 -14.80 -18.03
CA THR A 135 7.26 -14.92 -18.05
C THR A 135 7.86 -14.74 -16.67
N ILE A 136 9.10 -15.18 -16.54
CA ILE A 136 9.92 -14.98 -15.36
C ILE A 136 11.25 -14.33 -15.78
N THR A 137 11.68 -13.34 -15.01
CA THR A 137 12.98 -12.69 -15.16
C THR A 137 13.76 -12.78 -13.86
N PRO A 138 15.09 -12.95 -13.91
CA PRO A 138 15.91 -12.91 -12.70
C PRO A 138 15.70 -11.61 -11.94
N LEU A 139 15.69 -11.66 -10.60
CA LEU A 139 15.70 -10.45 -9.78
C LEU A 139 16.99 -9.69 -10.07
N ASN A 140 16.86 -8.47 -10.59
CA ASN A 140 17.99 -7.58 -10.74
C ASN A 140 18.05 -6.67 -9.50
N PRO A 141 19.10 -6.75 -8.68
CA PRO A 141 19.19 -5.99 -7.43
C PRO A 141 19.23 -4.47 -7.62
N ALA A 142 19.26 -3.97 -8.87
CA ALA A 142 19.51 -2.57 -9.17
C ALA A 142 18.26 -1.70 -9.44
N THR A 143 17.03 -2.21 -9.42
CA THR A 143 15.90 -1.44 -10.00
C THR A 143 14.59 -1.40 -9.22
N VAL A 144 14.60 -1.40 -7.91
CA VAL A 144 13.37 -1.02 -7.19
C VAL A 144 13.51 0.41 -6.64
N GLN A 145 13.56 1.39 -7.53
CA GLN A 145 13.25 2.77 -7.14
C GLN A 145 11.74 2.97 -7.25
N VAL A 146 11.06 2.74 -6.14
CA VAL A 146 9.63 3.04 -6.05
C VAL A 146 9.45 4.54 -5.97
N GLN A 147 9.07 5.17 -7.08
CA GLN A 147 8.60 6.53 -7.05
C GLN A 147 7.18 6.56 -6.48
N ASN A 148 7.03 7.19 -5.31
CA ASN A 148 5.69 7.46 -4.78
C ASN A 148 4.98 8.47 -5.71
N PRO A 149 3.89 8.07 -6.39
CA PRO A 149 3.17 8.97 -7.30
C PRO A 149 2.51 10.16 -6.59
N GLN A 150 2.38 10.12 -5.27
CA GLN A 150 1.81 11.20 -4.45
C GLN A 150 2.88 12.16 -3.89
N ALA A 151 4.16 11.87 -4.08
CA ALA A 151 5.25 12.72 -3.61
C ALA A 151 5.13 14.19 -4.08
N PRO A 152 4.84 14.49 -5.37
CA PRO A 152 4.69 15.86 -5.81
C PRO A 152 3.49 16.58 -5.17
N LEU A 153 2.41 15.86 -4.88
CA LEU A 153 1.24 16.41 -4.20
C LEU A 153 1.55 16.81 -2.76
N GLY A 154 2.32 16.00 -2.03
CA GLY A 154 2.77 16.31 -0.68
C GLY A 154 3.63 17.58 -0.64
N ILE A 155 4.60 17.70 -1.56
CA ILE A 155 5.44 18.91 -1.67
C ILE A 155 4.58 20.12 -2.00
N MET A 156 3.63 20.00 -2.92
CA MET A 156 2.74 21.09 -3.31
C MET A 156 1.89 21.58 -2.12
N LEU A 157 1.33 20.67 -1.32
CA LEU A 157 0.53 21.04 -0.14
C LEU A 157 1.36 21.74 0.94
N ILE A 158 2.58 21.26 1.22
CA ILE A 158 3.50 21.88 2.17
C ILE A 158 3.87 23.29 1.70
N SER A 159 4.17 23.45 0.40
CA SER A 159 4.51 24.75 -0.19
C SER A 159 3.34 25.73 -0.13
N LEU A 160 2.12 25.26 -0.38
CA LEU A 160 0.90 26.08 -0.34
C LEU A 160 0.61 26.56 1.09
N LEU A 161 0.76 25.68 2.08
CA LEU A 161 0.59 26.03 3.50
C LEU A 161 1.61 27.07 3.94
N PHE A 162 2.89 26.89 3.56
CA PHE A 162 3.94 27.83 3.90
C PHE A 162 3.70 29.22 3.27
N ALA A 163 3.42 29.27 1.97
CA ALA A 163 3.12 30.51 1.26
C ALA A 163 1.87 31.21 1.81
N GLY A 164 0.81 30.43 2.06
CA GLY A 164 -0.44 30.94 2.65
C GLY A 164 -0.24 31.54 4.04
N GLY A 165 0.55 30.88 4.88
CA GLY A 165 0.88 31.37 6.21
C GLY A 165 1.73 32.65 6.19
N LEU A 166 2.68 32.77 5.26
CA LEU A 166 3.45 34.01 5.06
C LEU A 166 2.57 35.16 4.60
N ILE A 167 1.66 34.91 3.65
CA ILE A 167 0.71 35.93 3.17
C ILE A 167 -0.21 36.35 4.30
N LEU A 168 -0.79 35.39 5.04
CA LEU A 168 -1.67 35.69 6.18
C LEU A 168 -0.94 36.53 7.21
N GLY A 169 0.27 36.14 7.63
CA GLY A 169 1.07 36.90 8.60
C GLY A 169 1.41 38.31 8.12
N ARG A 170 1.65 38.49 6.79
CA ARG A 170 1.97 39.83 6.22
C ARG A 170 0.79 40.78 6.21
N PHE A 171 -0.43 40.27 5.96
CA PHE A 171 -1.65 41.07 5.83
C PHE A 171 -2.52 41.08 7.09
N TYR A 172 -2.13 40.35 8.14
CA TYR A 172 -2.91 40.33 9.39
C TYR A 172 -2.98 41.72 10.04
N PRO A 173 -4.17 42.19 10.46
CA PRO A 173 -4.37 43.57 10.87
C PRO A 173 -3.67 43.93 12.20
N VAL A 174 -3.51 42.95 13.12
CA VAL A 174 -2.91 43.17 14.44
C VAL A 174 -1.41 42.85 14.38
N ALA A 175 -0.57 43.87 14.61
CA ALA A 175 0.87 43.73 14.47
C ALA A 175 1.52 42.76 15.46
N ASP A 176 1.01 42.75 16.71
CA ASP A 176 1.53 41.89 17.79
C ASP A 176 1.27 40.40 17.52
N ASP A 177 0.17 40.07 16.83
CA ASP A 177 -0.19 38.68 16.52
C ASP A 177 0.54 38.13 15.30
N ARG A 178 1.14 38.98 14.46
CA ARG A 178 1.86 38.55 13.25
C ARG A 178 3.00 37.60 13.57
N ILE A 179 3.73 37.86 14.64
CA ILE A 179 4.86 37.00 15.05
C ILE A 179 4.39 35.60 15.41
N TRP A 180 3.24 35.47 16.05
CA TRP A 180 2.66 34.18 16.41
C TRP A 180 2.21 33.40 15.17
N ILE A 181 1.64 34.09 14.18
CA ILE A 181 1.25 33.48 12.89
C ILE A 181 2.49 32.94 12.17
N PHE A 182 3.58 33.72 12.10
CA PHE A 182 4.83 33.27 11.47
C PHE A 182 5.45 32.09 12.23
N MET A 183 5.48 32.15 13.56
CA MET A 183 6.02 31.06 14.36
C MET A 183 5.19 29.77 14.19
N ALA A 184 3.87 29.87 14.22
CA ALA A 184 2.97 28.74 14.02
C ALA A 184 3.12 28.15 12.61
N THR A 185 3.19 29.01 11.59
CA THR A 185 3.40 28.57 10.18
C THR A 185 4.73 27.83 10.04
N LEU A 186 5.80 28.38 10.60
CA LEU A 186 7.12 27.77 10.56
C LEU A 186 7.14 26.41 11.27
N ALA A 187 6.58 26.35 12.49
CA ALA A 187 6.53 25.13 13.26
C ALA A 187 5.71 24.02 12.57
N LEU A 188 4.55 24.38 12.02
CA LEU A 188 3.69 23.43 11.31
C LEU A 188 4.33 22.97 10.00
N THR A 189 4.99 23.87 9.26
CA THR A 189 5.71 23.52 8.04
C THR A 189 6.89 22.58 8.34
N MET A 190 7.67 22.85 9.40
CA MET A 190 8.76 21.97 9.83
C MET A 190 8.23 20.57 10.21
N LEU A 191 7.11 20.51 10.95
CA LEU A 191 6.49 19.25 11.32
C LEU A 191 6.05 18.46 10.08
N LEU A 192 5.42 19.10 9.10
CA LEU A 192 4.99 18.45 7.86
C LEU A 192 6.18 18.01 7.00
N VAL A 193 7.24 18.81 6.92
CA VAL A 193 8.48 18.42 6.24
C VAL A 193 9.10 17.20 6.93
N PHE A 194 9.17 17.21 8.25
CA PHE A 194 9.66 16.08 9.01
C PHE A 194 8.82 14.81 8.77
N ALA A 195 7.49 14.91 8.85
CA ALA A 195 6.58 13.80 8.57
C ALA A 195 6.67 13.30 7.11
N TYR A 196 7.00 14.19 6.15
CA TYR A 196 7.22 13.82 4.76
C TYR A 196 8.48 12.98 4.57
N PHE A 197 9.56 13.28 5.30
CA PHE A 197 10.82 12.52 5.22
C PHE A 197 10.85 11.30 6.15
N TYR A 198 10.12 11.36 7.26
CA TYR A 198 10.04 10.30 8.28
C TYR A 198 8.58 9.92 8.51
N PRO A 199 7.98 9.17 7.57
CA PRO A 199 6.60 8.71 7.73
C PRO A 199 6.48 7.85 9.00
N VAL A 200 5.54 8.22 9.86
CA VAL A 200 5.23 7.43 11.05
C VAL A 200 4.51 6.16 10.60
N PRO A 201 4.95 4.97 11.01
CA PRO A 201 4.25 3.73 10.72
C PRO A 201 2.80 3.79 11.21
N THR A 202 1.86 3.35 10.38
CA THR A 202 0.41 3.38 10.71
C THR A 202 0.09 2.59 11.97
N ASP A 203 0.84 1.52 12.23
CA ASP A 203 0.70 0.65 13.41
C ASP A 203 0.91 1.38 14.73
N THR A 204 1.81 2.36 14.76
CA THR A 204 2.04 3.20 15.95
C THR A 204 0.92 4.21 16.19
N LEU A 205 0.27 4.68 15.12
CA LEU A 205 -0.89 5.57 15.22
C LEU A 205 -2.14 4.81 15.66
N GLU A 206 -2.37 3.61 15.13
CA GLU A 206 -3.49 2.74 15.53
C GLU A 206 -3.38 2.31 16.99
N SER A 207 -2.19 1.90 17.44
CA SER A 207 -1.96 1.56 18.84
C SER A 207 -2.14 2.77 19.77
N GLY A 208 -1.69 3.96 19.36
CA GLY A 208 -1.90 5.20 20.10
C GLY A 208 -3.38 5.60 20.17
N LEU A 209 -4.12 5.48 19.07
CA LEU A 209 -5.55 5.77 19.02
C LEU A 209 -6.37 4.76 19.81
N SER A 210 -6.05 3.48 19.76
CA SER A 210 -6.73 2.45 20.56
C SER A 210 -6.49 2.65 22.05
N GLN A 211 -5.28 3.08 22.44
CA GLN A 211 -4.95 3.40 23.82
C GLN A 211 -5.68 4.65 24.31
N LEU A 212 -5.78 5.69 23.47
CA LEU A 212 -6.59 6.88 23.75
C LEU A 212 -8.09 6.55 23.88
N ASN A 213 -8.61 5.72 22.99
CA ASN A 213 -10.01 5.29 23.01
C ASN A 213 -10.32 4.48 24.27
N SER A 214 -9.42 3.60 24.70
CA SER A 214 -9.56 2.87 25.96
C SER A 214 -9.48 3.76 27.20
N MET A 215 -8.69 4.84 27.16
CA MET A 215 -8.60 5.83 28.24
C MET A 215 -9.83 6.75 28.32
N LEU A 216 -10.48 7.00 27.19
CA LEU A 216 -11.67 7.85 27.09
C LEU A 216 -12.98 7.07 27.31
N GLY A 217 -12.91 5.73 27.43
CA GLY A 217 -14.06 4.89 27.79
C GLY A 217 -15.06 4.66 26.66
N PHE A 218 -14.61 4.73 25.37
CA PHE A 218 -15.42 4.40 24.20
C PHE A 218 -14.99 3.05 23.60
#